data_68a03295c33db5cd04984b6ab13720d0
#
_entry.id   68a03295c33db5cd04984b6ab13720d0
#
_cell.length_a   1.000
_cell.length_b   1.000
_cell.length_c   1.000
_cell.angle_alpha   90.00
_cell.angle_beta   90.00
_cell.angle_gamma   90.00
#
_symmetry.space_group_name_H-M   'P 1'
#
loop_
_entity.id
_entity.type
_entity.pdbx_description
1 polymer ?
#
loop_
_entity_poly.entity_id
_entity_poly.type
_entity_poly.pdbx_seq_one_letter_code
_entity_poly.pdbx_strand_id
1 'polypeptide(L)'
;MSDLVRGRPIWFGGADRSEESMDLFFQWLGPRKCKGIHLAVMDMWKPFRNSTLKAGNAPQAAILYDKFHILKHLGEAIDTVRKQEYARLSGGGRRFIKGQKYTLLSHWGNLTTEGKASLRLLFHVNTRLNKAYLLKESFGQLWDYHSPTWARKFFDQWCYALRWQRLKPFERFAAMIERHWEGIAAYCRPENKVALGFVEGLNNKIRVLQRRAYGLRDEEYLRLKILTTMLAPL
;
A
#
# COMPACT_ATOMS: atom_id res chain seq x y z
N MET A 1 8.61 -2.90 14.28
CA MET A 1 9.62 -3.09 13.20
C MET A 1 9.84 -4.56 12.97
N SER A 2 10.07 -4.97 11.73
CA SER A 2 10.22 -6.40 11.37
C SER A 2 11.42 -6.61 10.46
N ASP A 3 12.10 -7.73 10.64
CA ASP A 3 13.13 -8.23 9.74
C ASP A 3 12.43 -9.00 8.60
N LEU A 4 12.49 -8.49 7.38
CA LEU A 4 11.83 -9.09 6.22
C LEU A 4 12.52 -10.38 5.76
N VAL A 5 13.82 -10.50 5.97
CA VAL A 5 14.60 -11.69 5.58
C VAL A 5 14.27 -12.86 6.49
N ARG A 6 14.19 -12.61 7.80
CA ARG A 6 13.87 -13.64 8.80
C ARG A 6 12.37 -13.82 9.05
N GLY A 7 11.53 -12.97 8.47
CA GLY A 7 10.08 -13.04 8.62
C GLY A 7 9.60 -12.90 10.07
N ARG A 8 10.21 -12.02 10.87
CA ARG A 8 9.86 -11.86 12.29
C ARG A 8 9.89 -10.41 12.76
N PRO A 9 9.04 -10.05 13.75
CA PRO A 9 9.15 -8.76 14.43
C PRO A 9 10.47 -8.71 15.23
N ILE A 10 11.14 -7.57 15.21
CA ILE A 10 12.39 -7.34 15.94
C ILE A 10 12.27 -6.24 16.99
N TRP A 11 11.32 -5.35 16.83
CA TRP A 11 11.10 -4.26 17.77
C TRP A 11 9.63 -3.81 17.73
N PHE A 12 9.10 -3.49 18.89
CA PHE A 12 7.80 -2.87 19.08
C PHE A 12 7.93 -1.79 20.17
N GLY A 13 7.48 -0.57 19.88
CA GLY A 13 7.54 0.58 20.78
C GLY A 13 7.22 1.88 20.05
N GLY A 14 7.43 3.00 20.76
CA GLY A 14 7.02 4.33 20.32
C GLY A 14 5.61 4.68 20.78
N ALA A 15 5.42 5.92 21.25
CA ALA A 15 4.13 6.40 21.75
C ALA A 15 3.15 6.72 20.62
N ASP A 16 3.68 7.11 19.45
CA ASP A 16 2.89 7.56 18.32
C ASP A 16 3.61 7.28 16.97
N ARG A 17 3.13 7.93 15.90
CA ARG A 17 3.73 7.82 14.56
C ARG A 17 4.66 8.99 14.21
N SER A 18 5.30 9.60 15.22
CA SER A 18 6.24 10.69 15.04
C SER A 18 7.63 10.21 14.56
N GLU A 19 8.46 11.16 14.20
CA GLU A 19 9.86 10.94 13.86
C GLU A 19 10.65 10.50 15.09
N GLU A 20 10.36 11.10 16.25
CA GLU A 20 10.96 10.81 17.55
C GLU A 20 10.68 9.37 17.98
N SER A 21 9.44 8.92 17.85
CA SER A 21 9.05 7.53 18.15
C SER A 21 9.79 6.53 17.25
N MET A 22 10.03 6.88 15.98
CA MET A 22 10.80 6.04 15.06
C MET A 22 12.31 6.05 15.39
N ASP A 23 12.85 7.17 15.84
CA ASP A 23 14.24 7.30 16.25
C ASP A 23 14.59 6.36 17.42
N LEU A 24 13.65 6.07 18.32
CA LEU A 24 13.85 5.10 19.41
C LEU A 24 14.23 3.71 18.89
N PHE A 25 13.70 3.29 17.73
CA PHE A 25 14.11 2.03 17.10
C PHE A 25 15.58 2.05 16.69
N PHE A 26 16.05 3.12 16.06
CA PHE A 26 17.44 3.23 15.61
C PHE A 26 18.42 3.33 16.77
N GLN A 27 18.04 4.06 17.84
CA GLN A 27 18.80 4.12 19.08
C GLN A 27 18.93 2.73 19.71
N TRP A 28 17.83 1.98 19.81
CA TRP A 28 17.83 0.62 20.34
C TRP A 28 18.67 -0.34 19.47
N LEU A 29 18.61 -0.19 18.13
CA LEU A 29 19.35 -1.05 17.20
C LEU A 29 20.87 -0.82 17.27
N GLY A 30 21.27 0.41 17.50
CA GLY A 30 22.64 0.86 17.59
C GLY A 30 23.34 1.07 16.24
N PRO A 31 24.39 1.92 16.22
CA PRO A 31 24.98 2.42 14.97
C PRO A 31 25.58 1.34 14.08
N ARG A 32 26.14 0.29 14.68
CA ARG A 32 26.74 -0.84 13.92
C ARG A 32 25.69 -1.58 13.08
N LYS A 33 24.52 -1.87 13.66
CA LYS A 33 23.45 -2.58 12.95
C LYS A 33 22.70 -1.65 12.00
N CYS A 34 22.56 -0.37 12.33
CA CYS A 34 21.97 0.64 11.46
C CYS A 34 22.72 0.75 10.12
N LYS A 35 24.05 0.72 10.12
CA LYS A 35 24.87 0.70 8.89
C LYS A 35 24.60 -0.51 7.99
N GLY A 36 24.12 -1.62 8.55
CA GLY A 36 23.76 -2.84 7.81
C GLY A 36 22.36 -2.83 7.19
N ILE A 37 21.57 -1.77 7.39
CA ILE A 37 20.26 -1.66 6.76
C ILE A 37 20.43 -1.20 5.32
N HIS A 38 20.11 -2.06 4.37
CA HIS A 38 20.19 -1.75 2.93
C HIS A 38 18.84 -1.33 2.34
N LEU A 39 17.75 -1.83 2.91
CA LEU A 39 16.39 -1.58 2.44
C LEU A 39 15.45 -1.33 3.63
N ALA A 40 14.69 -0.25 3.58
CA ALA A 40 13.63 0.07 4.53
C ALA A 40 12.29 0.14 3.81
N VAL A 41 11.38 -0.78 4.15
CA VAL A 41 10.02 -0.82 3.59
C VAL A 41 9.07 -0.16 4.57
N MET A 42 8.28 0.78 4.10
CA MET A 42 7.38 1.57 4.94
C MET A 42 6.17 2.13 4.19
N ASP A 43 5.19 2.64 4.94
CA ASP A 43 4.14 3.51 4.39
C ASP A 43 4.74 4.82 3.83
N MET A 44 3.99 5.49 2.96
CA MET A 44 4.33 6.84 2.46
C MET A 44 4.15 7.91 3.57
N TRP A 45 4.67 7.64 4.77
CA TRP A 45 4.59 8.51 5.93
C TRP A 45 5.90 9.26 6.13
N LYS A 46 5.84 10.60 5.98
CA LYS A 46 7.03 11.46 5.98
C LYS A 46 7.92 11.33 7.23
N PRO A 47 7.38 11.29 8.47
CA PRO A 47 8.22 11.10 9.67
C PRO A 47 9.07 9.83 9.63
N PHE A 48 8.53 8.70 9.14
CA PHE A 48 9.30 7.45 9.06
C PHE A 48 10.44 7.54 8.06
N ARG A 49 10.19 8.18 6.90
CA ARG A 49 11.23 8.45 5.91
C ARG A 49 12.31 9.37 6.47
N ASN A 50 11.93 10.47 7.11
CA ASN A 50 12.87 11.42 7.70
C ASN A 50 13.74 10.77 8.75
N SER A 51 13.15 10.07 9.72
CA SER A 51 13.88 9.34 10.75
C SER A 51 14.86 8.33 10.13
N THR A 52 14.41 7.54 9.13
CA THR A 52 15.28 6.54 8.49
C THR A 52 16.51 7.18 7.83
N LEU A 53 16.32 8.30 7.11
CA LEU A 53 17.38 9.00 6.37
C LEU A 53 18.21 9.95 7.24
N LYS A 54 17.89 10.11 8.50
CA LYS A 54 18.60 10.96 9.44
C LYS A 54 20.03 10.45 9.65
N ALA A 55 20.98 11.37 9.75
CA ALA A 55 22.35 11.05 10.08
C ALA A 55 22.44 10.26 11.40
N GLY A 56 23.15 9.15 11.40
CA GLY A 56 23.25 8.24 12.58
C GLY A 56 22.22 7.10 12.57
N ASN A 57 21.13 7.20 11.81
CA ASN A 57 20.16 6.12 11.63
C ASN A 57 20.57 5.23 10.42
N ALA A 58 19.83 5.25 9.33
CA ALA A 58 20.13 4.45 8.15
C ALA A 58 20.05 5.26 6.84
N PRO A 59 20.84 6.36 6.70
CA PRO A 59 20.76 7.26 5.54
C PRO A 59 21.14 6.57 4.22
N GLN A 60 21.87 5.46 4.26
CA GLN A 60 22.26 4.65 3.11
C GLN A 60 21.16 3.70 2.63
N ALA A 61 20.10 3.49 3.44
CA ALA A 61 19.05 2.54 3.10
C ALA A 61 18.19 3.03 1.94
N ALA A 62 17.95 2.16 0.96
CA ALA A 62 16.94 2.43 -0.05
C ALA A 62 15.55 2.42 0.61
N ILE A 63 14.76 3.46 0.36
CA ILE A 63 13.37 3.51 0.81
C ILE A 63 12.50 2.81 -0.22
N LEU A 64 11.67 1.88 0.23
CA LEU A 64 10.66 1.22 -0.58
C LEU A 64 9.28 1.47 0.04
N TYR A 65 8.37 2.04 -0.73
CA TYR A 65 7.01 2.20 -0.25
C TYR A 65 6.17 0.94 -0.48
N ASP A 66 5.40 0.58 0.54
CA ASP A 66 4.58 -0.62 0.52
C ASP A 66 3.53 -0.56 -0.60
N LYS A 67 3.64 -1.49 -1.54
CA LYS A 67 2.73 -1.67 -2.67
C LYS A 67 1.26 -1.77 -2.24
N PHE A 68 0.97 -2.45 -1.11
CA PHE A 68 -0.39 -2.59 -0.61
C PHE A 68 -1.04 -1.23 -0.31
N HIS A 69 -0.30 -0.33 0.34
CA HIS A 69 -0.79 1.01 0.64
C HIS A 69 -1.02 1.84 -0.62
N ILE A 70 -0.16 1.69 -1.64
CA ILE A 70 -0.34 2.35 -2.94
C ILE A 70 -1.60 1.84 -3.63
N LEU A 71 -1.79 0.52 -3.70
CA LEU A 71 -2.97 -0.09 -4.32
C LEU A 71 -4.26 0.23 -3.55
N LYS A 72 -4.19 0.39 -2.23
CA LYS A 72 -5.32 0.87 -1.43
C LYS A 72 -5.77 2.27 -1.87
N HIS A 73 -4.84 3.21 -2.06
CA HIS A 73 -5.17 4.55 -2.56
C HIS A 73 -5.75 4.52 -3.98
N LEU A 74 -5.28 3.63 -4.84
CA LEU A 74 -5.86 3.41 -6.16
C LEU A 74 -7.30 2.88 -6.05
N GLY A 75 -7.53 1.94 -5.13
CA GLY A 75 -8.87 1.44 -4.80
C GLY A 75 -9.82 2.53 -4.28
N GLU A 76 -9.30 3.42 -3.43
CA GLU A 76 -10.04 4.59 -2.95
C GLU A 76 -10.40 5.57 -4.08
N ALA A 77 -9.49 5.74 -5.06
CA ALA A 77 -9.74 6.59 -6.22
C ALA A 77 -10.90 6.06 -7.09
N ILE A 78 -10.91 4.75 -7.41
CA ILE A 78 -12.01 4.17 -8.19
C ILE A 78 -13.32 4.13 -7.40
N ASP A 79 -13.31 3.86 -6.09
CA ASP A 79 -14.50 3.89 -5.25
C ASP A 79 -15.09 5.30 -5.15
N THR A 80 -14.24 6.32 -5.17
CA THR A 80 -14.68 7.71 -5.22
C THR A 80 -15.39 8.04 -6.55
N VAL A 81 -14.86 7.56 -7.68
CA VAL A 81 -15.56 7.69 -8.97
C VAL A 81 -16.91 6.97 -8.93
N ARG A 82 -16.96 5.74 -8.40
CA ARG A 82 -18.21 4.99 -8.22
C ARG A 82 -19.24 5.76 -7.39
N LYS A 83 -18.82 6.37 -6.28
CA LYS A 83 -19.69 7.20 -5.42
C LYS A 83 -20.20 8.44 -6.15
N GLN A 84 -19.37 9.07 -6.98
CA GLN A 84 -19.79 10.20 -7.81
C GLN A 84 -20.87 9.78 -8.83
N GLU A 85 -20.67 8.65 -9.51
CA GLU A 85 -21.65 8.13 -10.46
C GLU A 85 -22.93 7.66 -9.75
N TYR A 86 -22.80 7.02 -8.58
CA TYR A 86 -23.94 6.67 -7.73
C TYR A 86 -24.79 7.90 -7.36
N ALA A 87 -24.17 9.03 -7.04
CA ALA A 87 -24.88 10.25 -6.67
C ALA A 87 -25.63 10.89 -7.85
N ARG A 88 -25.22 10.62 -9.10
CA ARG A 88 -25.84 11.16 -10.32
C ARG A 88 -27.06 10.38 -10.78
N LEU A 89 -27.24 9.15 -10.29
CA LEU A 89 -28.28 8.24 -10.73
C LEU A 89 -29.42 8.15 -9.72
N SER A 90 -30.57 7.66 -10.19
CA SER A 90 -31.77 7.35 -9.39
C SER A 90 -32.23 5.91 -9.65
N GLY A 91 -33.18 5.43 -8.86
CA GLY A 91 -33.86 4.16 -9.08
C GLY A 91 -32.96 2.93 -9.18
N GLY A 92 -33.21 2.10 -10.19
CA GLY A 92 -32.52 0.82 -10.42
C GLY A 92 -31.02 0.98 -10.72
N GLY A 93 -30.64 1.98 -11.52
CA GLY A 93 -29.24 2.25 -11.86
C GLY A 93 -28.39 2.59 -10.64
N ARG A 94 -28.95 3.35 -9.71
CA ARG A 94 -28.29 3.68 -8.42
C ARG A 94 -28.05 2.43 -7.59
N ARG A 95 -29.05 1.53 -7.48
CA ARG A 95 -28.92 0.26 -6.74
C ARG A 95 -27.85 -0.64 -7.37
N PHE A 96 -27.85 -0.73 -8.70
CA PHE A 96 -26.88 -1.54 -9.44
C PHE A 96 -25.43 -1.07 -9.17
N ILE A 97 -25.14 0.24 -9.31
CA ILE A 97 -23.78 0.77 -9.04
C ILE A 97 -23.36 0.57 -7.56
N LYS A 98 -24.29 0.67 -6.61
CA LYS A 98 -24.00 0.42 -5.19
C LYS A 98 -23.41 -0.98 -4.97
N GLY A 99 -23.98 -2.01 -5.60
CA GLY A 99 -23.54 -3.39 -5.49
C GLY A 99 -22.17 -3.68 -6.11
N GLN A 100 -21.67 -2.82 -7.02
CA GLN A 100 -20.45 -3.08 -7.79
C GLN A 100 -19.15 -2.67 -7.09
N LYS A 101 -19.17 -2.29 -5.81
CA LYS A 101 -17.96 -1.82 -5.10
C LYS A 101 -16.83 -2.84 -5.15
N TYR A 102 -17.07 -4.05 -4.67
CA TYR A 102 -16.04 -5.08 -4.59
C TYR A 102 -15.63 -5.62 -5.96
N THR A 103 -16.55 -5.67 -6.90
CA THR A 103 -16.28 -6.06 -8.28
C THR A 103 -15.33 -5.06 -8.96
N LEU A 104 -15.53 -3.75 -8.75
CA LEU A 104 -14.63 -2.70 -9.26
C LEU A 104 -13.26 -2.69 -8.57
N LEU A 105 -13.20 -3.05 -7.29
CA LEU A 105 -11.93 -3.13 -6.55
C LEU A 105 -11.10 -4.35 -6.94
N SER A 106 -11.74 -5.44 -7.33
CA SER A 106 -11.06 -6.68 -7.72
C SER A 106 -10.31 -6.52 -9.04
N HIS A 107 -9.21 -7.27 -9.18
CA HIS A 107 -8.54 -7.45 -10.46
C HIS A 107 -9.38 -8.35 -11.38
N TRP A 108 -9.40 -8.08 -12.68
CA TRP A 108 -10.21 -8.83 -13.67
C TRP A 108 -10.00 -10.35 -13.60
N GLY A 109 -8.74 -10.78 -13.44
CA GLY A 109 -8.38 -12.19 -13.33
C GLY A 109 -8.99 -12.90 -12.13
N ASN A 110 -9.28 -12.18 -11.04
CA ASN A 110 -9.81 -12.73 -9.79
C ASN A 110 -11.33 -12.71 -9.72
N LEU A 111 -12.01 -12.19 -10.75
CA LEU A 111 -13.46 -12.12 -10.78
C LEU A 111 -14.08 -13.45 -11.23
N THR A 112 -15.20 -13.79 -10.60
CA THR A 112 -16.08 -14.87 -11.07
C THR A 112 -16.68 -14.54 -12.44
N THR A 113 -17.24 -15.54 -13.12
CA THR A 113 -17.94 -15.36 -14.39
C THR A 113 -19.08 -14.34 -14.26
N GLU A 114 -19.84 -14.40 -13.17
CA GLU A 114 -20.92 -13.46 -12.85
C GLU A 114 -20.39 -12.04 -12.61
N GLY A 115 -19.28 -11.90 -11.86
CA GLY A 115 -18.60 -10.63 -11.64
C GLY A 115 -18.14 -9.98 -12.95
N LYS A 116 -17.56 -10.78 -13.85
CA LYS A 116 -17.16 -10.32 -15.19
C LYS A 116 -18.37 -9.87 -16.03
N ALA A 117 -19.47 -10.62 -16.00
CA ALA A 117 -20.72 -10.25 -16.69
C ALA A 117 -21.29 -8.94 -16.14
N SER A 118 -21.34 -8.80 -14.80
CA SER A 118 -21.78 -7.56 -14.14
C SER A 118 -20.93 -6.35 -14.51
N LEU A 119 -19.59 -6.51 -14.58
CA LEU A 119 -18.71 -5.42 -15.03
C LEU A 119 -18.92 -5.05 -16.50
N ARG A 120 -19.09 -6.04 -17.39
CA ARG A 120 -19.36 -5.76 -18.82
C ARG A 120 -20.63 -4.93 -18.98
N LEU A 121 -21.69 -5.31 -18.26
CA LEU A 121 -22.93 -4.55 -18.24
C LEU A 121 -22.71 -3.13 -17.70
N LEU A 122 -21.99 -3.01 -16.58
CA LEU A 122 -21.68 -1.71 -15.99
C LEU A 122 -20.90 -0.82 -16.95
N PHE A 123 -19.94 -1.36 -17.68
CA PHE A 123 -19.11 -0.61 -18.62
C PHE A 123 -19.87 -0.18 -19.86
N HIS A 124 -20.84 -0.98 -20.29
CA HIS A 124 -21.70 -0.61 -21.38
C HIS A 124 -22.58 0.62 -21.04
N VAL A 125 -23.09 0.69 -19.80
CA VAL A 125 -23.98 1.77 -19.36
C VAL A 125 -23.25 2.96 -18.71
N ASN A 126 -21.99 2.79 -18.30
CA ASN A 126 -21.23 3.84 -17.61
C ASN A 126 -19.79 3.90 -18.10
N THR A 127 -19.56 4.69 -19.14
CA THR A 127 -18.25 4.89 -19.77
C THR A 127 -17.20 5.44 -18.79
N ARG A 128 -17.63 6.26 -17.80
CA ARG A 128 -16.71 6.87 -16.83
C ARG A 128 -16.15 5.81 -15.87
N LEU A 129 -16.97 4.88 -15.41
CA LEU A 129 -16.52 3.75 -14.60
C LEU A 129 -15.68 2.76 -15.40
N ASN A 130 -16.00 2.54 -16.68
CA ASN A 130 -15.16 1.75 -17.57
C ASN A 130 -13.73 2.32 -17.66
N LYS A 131 -13.61 3.61 -17.96
CA LYS A 131 -12.32 4.29 -18.05
C LYS A 131 -11.54 4.23 -16.72
N ALA A 132 -12.21 4.46 -15.59
CA ALA A 132 -11.60 4.37 -14.28
C ALA A 132 -11.07 2.95 -13.98
N TYR A 133 -11.84 1.92 -14.36
CA TYR A 133 -11.42 0.54 -14.17
C TYR A 133 -10.22 0.18 -15.05
N LEU A 134 -10.23 0.54 -16.33
CA LEU A 134 -9.09 0.32 -17.22
C LEU A 134 -7.81 1.00 -16.72
N LEU A 135 -7.91 2.24 -16.21
CA LEU A 135 -6.79 2.95 -15.60
C LEU A 135 -6.30 2.23 -14.34
N LYS A 136 -7.20 1.69 -13.51
CA LYS A 136 -6.83 0.89 -12.33
C LYS A 136 -6.07 -0.38 -12.72
N GLU A 137 -6.61 -1.14 -13.68
CA GLU A 137 -5.98 -2.39 -14.15
C GLU A 137 -4.62 -2.13 -14.78
N SER A 138 -4.53 -1.12 -15.68
CA SER A 138 -3.26 -0.80 -16.34
C SER A 138 -2.19 -0.30 -15.37
N PHE A 139 -2.55 0.43 -14.31
CA PHE A 139 -1.57 0.86 -13.31
C PHE A 139 -0.87 -0.33 -12.63
N GLY A 140 -1.55 -1.47 -12.49
CA GLY A 140 -0.97 -2.69 -11.93
C GLY A 140 0.29 -3.17 -12.64
N GLN A 141 0.42 -2.89 -13.94
CA GLN A 141 1.60 -3.25 -14.75
C GLN A 141 2.89 -2.54 -14.32
N LEU A 142 2.79 -1.44 -13.55
CA LEU A 142 3.96 -0.75 -12.98
C LEU A 142 4.88 -1.70 -12.21
N TRP A 143 4.30 -2.69 -11.55
CA TRP A 143 5.03 -3.65 -10.70
C TRP A 143 5.76 -4.75 -11.46
N ASP A 144 5.50 -4.88 -12.77
CA ASP A 144 6.13 -5.88 -13.64
C ASP A 144 7.47 -5.38 -14.20
N TYR A 145 7.72 -4.07 -14.11
CA TYR A 145 8.97 -3.49 -14.59
C TYR A 145 10.15 -3.86 -13.70
N HIS A 146 11.30 -4.09 -14.35
CA HIS A 146 12.60 -4.38 -13.73
C HIS A 146 13.60 -3.22 -13.87
N SER A 147 13.17 -2.09 -14.43
CA SER A 147 13.98 -0.89 -14.63
C SER A 147 13.19 0.35 -14.22
N PRO A 148 13.74 1.18 -13.31
CA PRO A 148 13.12 2.45 -12.93
C PRO A 148 12.88 3.40 -14.11
N THR A 149 13.74 3.38 -15.12
CA THR A 149 13.60 4.19 -16.35
C THR A 149 12.39 3.78 -17.17
N TRP A 150 12.18 2.47 -17.37
CA TRP A 150 11.02 1.98 -18.09
C TRP A 150 9.73 2.15 -17.30
N ALA A 151 9.79 1.95 -15.98
CA ALA A 151 8.67 2.22 -15.09
C ALA A 151 8.26 3.71 -15.15
N ARG A 152 9.26 4.63 -15.23
CA ARG A 152 8.98 6.08 -15.39
C ARG A 152 8.26 6.35 -16.71
N LYS A 153 8.75 5.83 -17.82
CA LYS A 153 8.11 5.99 -19.13
C LYS A 153 6.67 5.47 -19.13
N PHE A 154 6.46 4.31 -18.52
CA PHE A 154 5.11 3.76 -18.35
C PHE A 154 4.21 4.70 -17.55
N PHE A 155 4.69 5.21 -16.40
CA PHE A 155 3.91 6.09 -15.57
C PHE A 155 3.58 7.41 -16.26
N ASP A 156 4.52 7.99 -17.01
CA ASP A 156 4.29 9.19 -17.81
C ASP A 156 3.21 8.96 -18.89
N GLN A 157 3.25 7.81 -19.57
CA GLN A 157 2.22 7.42 -20.55
C GLN A 157 0.86 7.21 -19.87
N TRP A 158 0.85 6.59 -18.69
CA TRP A 158 -0.35 6.40 -17.90
C TRP A 158 -0.97 7.75 -17.46
N CYS A 159 -0.14 8.68 -17.01
CA CYS A 159 -0.56 10.05 -16.69
C CYS A 159 -1.10 10.80 -17.92
N TYR A 160 -0.46 10.62 -19.07
CA TYR A 160 -0.94 11.19 -20.34
C TYR A 160 -2.32 10.64 -20.72
N ALA A 161 -2.54 9.33 -20.62
CA ALA A 161 -3.84 8.71 -20.86
C ALA A 161 -4.92 9.20 -19.87
N LEU A 162 -4.54 9.48 -18.61
CA LEU A 162 -5.44 10.03 -17.60
C LEU A 162 -5.89 11.46 -17.90
N ARG A 163 -5.03 12.30 -18.46
CA ARG A 163 -5.21 13.75 -18.64
C ARG A 163 -6.57 14.14 -19.25
N TRP A 164 -7.06 13.35 -20.21
CA TRP A 164 -8.28 13.63 -20.94
C TRP A 164 -9.53 12.98 -20.35
N GLN A 165 -9.41 12.21 -19.27
CA GLN A 165 -10.52 11.44 -18.70
C GLN A 165 -11.35 12.23 -17.68
N ARG A 166 -10.86 13.39 -17.22
CA ARG A 166 -11.52 14.25 -16.20
C ARG A 166 -11.85 13.46 -14.92
N LEU A 167 -10.96 12.59 -14.49
CA LEU A 167 -11.09 11.73 -13.32
C LEU A 167 -10.28 12.30 -12.15
N LYS A 168 -10.75 13.38 -11.54
CA LYS A 168 -10.07 14.05 -10.41
C LYS A 168 -9.53 13.13 -9.31
N PRO A 169 -10.23 12.05 -8.89
CA PRO A 169 -9.66 11.11 -7.91
C PRO A 169 -8.37 10.43 -8.40
N PHE A 170 -8.29 10.08 -9.69
CA PHE A 170 -7.08 9.50 -10.30
C PHE A 170 -5.98 10.54 -10.51
N GLU A 171 -6.32 11.80 -10.80
CA GLU A 171 -5.35 12.89 -10.89
C GLU A 171 -4.66 13.13 -9.53
N ARG A 172 -5.43 13.07 -8.42
CA ARG A 172 -4.89 13.14 -7.06
C ARG A 172 -4.00 11.95 -6.74
N PHE A 173 -4.40 10.76 -7.18
CA PHE A 173 -3.59 9.56 -7.04
C PHE A 173 -2.28 9.68 -7.83
N ALA A 174 -2.32 10.13 -9.09
CA ALA A 174 -1.12 10.38 -9.89
C ALA A 174 -0.17 11.38 -9.22
N ALA A 175 -0.70 12.48 -8.69
CA ALA A 175 0.09 13.48 -7.97
C ALA A 175 0.71 12.91 -6.67
N MET A 176 0.06 11.98 -6.00
CA MET A 176 0.62 11.26 -4.85
C MET A 176 1.77 10.35 -5.30
N ILE A 177 1.60 9.56 -6.38
CA ILE A 177 2.65 8.72 -6.94
C ILE A 177 3.87 9.56 -7.33
N GLU A 178 3.67 10.68 -8.00
CA GLU A 178 4.75 11.60 -8.39
C GLU A 178 5.57 12.07 -7.20
N ARG A 179 4.92 12.51 -6.13
CA ARG A 179 5.60 12.96 -4.89
C ARG A 179 6.42 11.86 -4.21
N HIS A 180 6.04 10.60 -4.41
CA HIS A 180 6.67 9.44 -3.76
C HIS A 180 7.42 8.55 -4.75
N TRP A 181 7.66 9.08 -5.97
CA TRP A 181 8.18 8.30 -7.10
C TRP A 181 9.46 7.54 -6.77
N GLU A 182 10.40 8.17 -6.10
CA GLU A 182 11.69 7.57 -5.75
C GLU A 182 11.53 6.22 -5.02
N GLY A 183 10.73 6.19 -3.95
CA GLY A 183 10.50 4.98 -3.17
C GLY A 183 9.55 3.98 -3.84
N ILE A 184 8.74 4.41 -4.82
CA ILE A 184 7.91 3.53 -5.63
C ILE A 184 8.75 2.89 -6.73
N ALA A 185 9.56 3.67 -7.45
CA ALA A 185 10.45 3.19 -8.49
C ALA A 185 11.57 2.27 -7.96
N ALA A 186 11.92 2.40 -6.68
CA ALA A 186 12.86 1.49 -6.02
C ALA A 186 12.40 0.02 -6.09
N TYR A 187 11.10 -0.26 -6.14
CA TYR A 187 10.55 -1.60 -6.34
C TYR A 187 10.90 -2.21 -7.71
N CYS A 188 11.15 -1.37 -8.72
CA CYS A 188 11.50 -1.83 -10.06
C CYS A 188 12.95 -2.31 -10.18
N ARG A 189 13.74 -2.21 -9.10
CA ARG A 189 15.07 -2.80 -9.03
C ARG A 189 14.96 -4.24 -8.54
N PRO A 190 15.54 -5.23 -9.25
CA PRO A 190 15.42 -6.64 -8.88
C PRO A 190 15.84 -6.94 -7.44
N GLU A 191 16.90 -6.27 -6.94
CA GLU A 191 17.41 -6.44 -5.59
C GLU A 191 16.46 -5.98 -4.49
N ASN A 192 15.50 -5.12 -4.82
CA ASN A 192 14.51 -4.58 -3.89
C ASN A 192 13.16 -5.31 -3.94
N LYS A 193 13.02 -6.35 -4.77
CA LYS A 193 11.79 -7.13 -4.86
C LYS A 193 11.67 -8.07 -3.66
N VAL A 194 10.98 -7.61 -2.62
CA VAL A 194 10.72 -8.37 -1.39
C VAL A 194 9.26 -8.77 -1.27
N ALA A 195 9.00 -9.92 -0.65
CA ALA A 195 7.65 -10.38 -0.36
C ALA A 195 7.08 -9.58 0.84
N LEU A 196 6.10 -8.71 0.58
CA LEU A 196 5.51 -7.82 1.60
C LEU A 196 4.34 -8.45 2.37
N GLY A 197 3.82 -9.60 1.91
CA GLY A 197 2.67 -10.27 2.55
C GLY A 197 2.89 -10.65 4.01
N PHE A 198 4.14 -10.87 4.42
CA PHE A 198 4.48 -11.13 5.82
C PHE A 198 4.09 -9.97 6.74
N VAL A 199 4.38 -8.72 6.35
CA VAL A 199 4.09 -7.53 7.18
C VAL A 199 2.58 -7.34 7.35
N GLU A 200 1.80 -7.57 6.30
CA GLU A 200 0.34 -7.53 6.38
C GLU A 200 -0.20 -8.64 7.29
N GLY A 201 0.29 -9.87 7.12
CA GLY A 201 -0.07 -11.00 7.98
C GLY A 201 0.25 -10.73 9.45
N LEU A 202 1.44 -10.18 9.75
CA LEU A 202 1.83 -9.78 11.10
C LEU A 202 0.91 -8.69 11.67
N ASN A 203 0.61 -7.65 10.91
CA ASN A 203 -0.29 -6.59 11.34
C ASN A 203 -1.69 -7.12 11.64
N ASN A 204 -2.20 -8.06 10.84
CA ASN A 204 -3.48 -8.70 11.10
C ASN A 204 -3.43 -9.56 12.37
N LYS A 205 -2.34 -10.29 12.60
CA LYS A 205 -2.14 -11.09 13.82
C LYS A 205 -2.06 -10.20 15.07
N ILE A 206 -1.37 -9.06 15.00
CA ILE A 206 -1.34 -8.06 16.09
C ILE A 206 -2.75 -7.55 16.41
N ARG A 207 -3.54 -7.19 15.39
CA ARG A 207 -4.94 -6.76 15.58
C ARG A 207 -5.79 -7.85 16.24
N VAL A 208 -5.59 -9.12 15.88
CA VAL A 208 -6.29 -10.25 16.51
C VAL A 208 -5.88 -10.39 17.98
N LEU A 209 -4.58 -10.28 18.29
CA LEU A 209 -4.09 -10.30 19.67
C LEU A 209 -4.72 -9.18 20.52
N GLN A 210 -4.73 -7.96 20.01
CA GLN A 210 -5.35 -6.81 20.69
C GLN A 210 -6.85 -6.99 20.92
N ARG A 211 -7.59 -7.52 19.93
CA ARG A 211 -9.03 -7.78 20.07
C ARG A 211 -9.33 -8.89 21.08
N ARG A 212 -8.60 -10.00 21.05
CA ARG A 212 -8.79 -11.13 21.98
C ARG A 212 -8.49 -10.78 23.42
N ALA A 213 -7.64 -9.81 23.64
CA ALA A 213 -7.20 -9.38 24.97
C ALA A 213 -8.06 -8.25 25.55
N TYR A 214 -9.18 -7.88 24.92
CA TYR A 214 -10.10 -6.81 25.37
C TYR A 214 -9.37 -5.51 25.77
N GLY A 215 -8.29 -5.17 25.04
CA GLY A 215 -7.41 -4.06 25.36
C GLY A 215 -6.39 -4.48 26.42
N LEU A 216 -5.25 -5.00 26.00
CA LEU A 216 -4.12 -5.28 26.88
C LEU A 216 -3.68 -3.95 27.52
N ARG A 217 -3.90 -3.80 28.84
CA ARG A 217 -3.44 -2.64 29.61
C ARG A 217 -1.94 -2.70 29.92
N ASP A 218 -1.37 -3.91 29.91
CA ASP A 218 0.06 -4.14 30.11
C ASP A 218 0.79 -4.07 28.75
N GLU A 219 1.44 -2.94 28.53
CA GLU A 219 2.20 -2.68 27.29
C GLU A 219 3.38 -3.62 27.11
N GLU A 220 4.06 -4.01 28.21
CA GLU A 220 5.20 -4.91 28.15
C GLU A 220 4.76 -6.32 27.77
N TYR A 221 3.64 -6.80 28.33
CA TYR A 221 3.09 -8.08 27.92
C TYR A 221 2.64 -8.09 26.46
N LEU A 222 2.03 -6.99 25.98
CA LEU A 222 1.69 -6.85 24.55
C LEU A 222 2.94 -6.87 23.67
N ARG A 223 4.00 -6.16 24.08
CA ARG A 223 5.28 -6.13 23.39
C ARG A 223 5.88 -7.53 23.26
N LEU A 224 5.97 -8.26 24.35
CA LEU A 224 6.48 -9.62 24.40
C LEU A 224 5.64 -10.56 23.50
N LYS A 225 4.32 -10.48 23.58
CA LYS A 225 3.42 -11.26 22.70
C LYS A 225 3.64 -10.98 21.23
N ILE A 226 3.84 -9.73 20.83
CA ILE A 226 4.11 -9.36 19.45
C ILE A 226 5.46 -9.90 19.00
N LEU A 227 6.51 -9.74 19.80
CA LEU A 227 7.86 -10.20 19.47
C LEU A 227 7.96 -11.72 19.35
N THR A 228 7.20 -12.46 20.15
CA THR A 228 7.20 -13.93 20.15
C THR A 228 6.21 -14.57 19.18
N THR A 229 5.29 -13.77 18.60
CA THR A 229 4.16 -14.29 17.81
C THR A 229 4.54 -15.04 16.53
N MET A 230 5.78 -14.83 16.04
CA MET A 230 6.32 -15.46 14.83
C MET A 230 7.54 -16.38 15.14
N LEU A 231 7.79 -16.65 16.40
CA LEU A 231 8.77 -17.68 16.76
C LEU A 231 8.16 -19.04 16.47
N ALA A 232 8.96 -19.96 15.95
CA ALA A 232 8.54 -21.37 15.85
C ALA A 232 8.21 -21.87 17.27
N PRO A 233 7.20 -22.77 17.43
CA PRO A 233 7.03 -23.49 18.69
C PRO A 233 8.33 -24.22 19.00
N LEU A 234 8.79 -24.13 20.26
CA LEU A 234 9.93 -24.87 20.77
C LEU A 234 9.62 -26.36 20.74
#